data_1697dfa37cd2d681e77c073809ffad83
#
_entry.id   1697dfa37cd2d681e77c073809ffad83
#
_cell.length_a   1.000
_cell.length_b   1.000
_cell.length_c   1.000
_cell.angle_alpha   90.00
_cell.angle_beta   90.00
_cell.angle_gamma   90.00
#
_symmetry.space_group_name_H-M   'P 1'
#
loop_
_entity.id
_entity.type
_entity.pdbx_description
1 polymer ?
#
loop_
_entity_poly.entity_id
_entity_poly.type
_entity_poly.pdbx_seq_one_letter_code
_entity_poly.pdbx_strand_id
1 'polypeptide(L)'
;MIRAAFLAVLLAANGAAAQQKVQSGPGAMLRGLDKVNGQTVDVELKTGETVAVFGLDVALGDCRFPVDNPTGDAFAYLTIWESGKADQLFDGWMIATSPALNALDHARYDVWVIRCITPAAD
;
A
#
# COMPACT_ATOMS: atom_id res chain seq x y z
N MET A 1 26.16 56.43 19.44
CA MET A 1 25.14 55.86 18.58
C MET A 1 25.34 54.36 18.46
N ILE A 2 24.48 53.64 19.08
CA ILE A 2 24.56 52.17 19.12
C ILE A 2 23.77 51.68 17.92
N ARG A 3 24.44 51.06 16.96
CA ARG A 3 23.78 50.34 15.93
C ARG A 3 23.70 48.89 16.34
N ALA A 4 22.53 48.48 16.79
CA ALA A 4 22.25 47.07 16.97
C ALA A 4 22.11 46.42 15.62
N ALA A 5 23.12 45.70 15.19
CA ALA A 5 22.98 44.80 14.08
C ALA A 5 22.25 43.55 14.58
N PHE A 6 20.98 43.51 14.33
CA PHE A 6 20.24 42.27 14.51
C PHE A 6 20.64 41.32 13.39
N LEU A 7 21.59 40.47 13.68
CA LEU A 7 21.76 39.25 12.91
C LEU A 7 20.58 38.33 13.24
N ALA A 8 19.55 38.41 12.44
CA ALA A 8 18.54 37.37 12.43
C ALA A 8 19.19 36.11 11.85
N VAL A 9 19.72 35.28 12.71
CA VAL A 9 20.08 33.93 12.33
C VAL A 9 18.76 33.21 12.09
N LEU A 10 18.32 33.21 10.86
CA LEU A 10 17.29 32.28 10.40
C LEU A 10 17.93 30.90 10.49
N LEU A 11 17.74 30.27 11.62
CA LEU A 11 17.84 28.82 11.72
C LEU A 11 16.72 28.27 10.85
N ALA A 12 17.03 28.07 9.57
CA ALA A 12 16.26 27.17 8.76
C ALA A 12 16.41 25.80 9.39
N ALA A 13 15.46 25.45 10.26
CA ALA A 13 15.30 24.09 10.68
C ALA A 13 14.87 23.32 9.43
N ASN A 14 15.86 22.86 8.70
CA ASN A 14 15.62 21.77 7.76
C ASN A 14 15.24 20.57 8.59
N GLY A 15 13.96 20.50 8.96
CA GLY A 15 13.37 19.25 9.34
C GLY A 15 13.49 18.33 8.13
N ALA A 16 14.64 17.69 7.98
CA ALA A 16 14.73 16.55 7.13
C ALA A 16 13.85 15.47 7.77
N ALA A 17 12.56 15.50 7.43
CA ALA A 17 11.76 14.31 7.56
C ALA A 17 12.52 13.23 6.79
N ALA A 18 13.15 12.31 7.52
CA ALA A 18 13.77 11.16 6.92
C ALA A 18 12.67 10.43 6.16
N GLN A 19 12.51 10.71 4.88
CA GLN A 19 11.64 9.95 4.03
C GLN A 19 12.16 8.53 3.99
N GLN A 20 11.33 7.62 4.45
CA GLN A 20 11.63 6.21 4.37
C GLN A 20 11.84 5.83 2.92
N LYS A 21 13.01 5.29 2.60
CA LYS A 21 13.28 4.77 1.27
C LYS A 21 12.47 3.51 1.06
N VAL A 22 11.76 3.48 -0.04
CA VAL A 22 10.98 2.33 -0.47
C VAL A 22 11.51 1.80 -1.79
N GLN A 23 11.28 0.53 -2.02
CA GLN A 23 11.63 -0.18 -3.24
C GLN A 23 10.40 -0.95 -3.71
N SER A 24 10.22 -1.02 -5.03
CA SER A 24 9.18 -1.85 -5.62
C SER A 24 9.59 -3.31 -5.61
N GLY A 25 8.69 -4.17 -5.15
CA GLY A 25 8.83 -5.61 -5.25
C GLY A 25 8.16 -6.16 -6.52
N PRO A 26 8.43 -7.43 -6.87
CA PRO A 26 7.87 -8.04 -8.07
C PRO A 26 6.39 -8.38 -7.96
N GLY A 27 5.82 -8.31 -6.78
CA GLY A 27 4.42 -8.63 -6.54
C GLY A 27 4.00 -8.41 -5.10
N ALA A 28 2.82 -8.91 -4.77
CA ALA A 28 2.24 -8.78 -3.44
C ALA A 28 1.48 -10.04 -3.02
N MET A 29 1.40 -10.25 -1.72
CA MET A 29 0.47 -11.18 -1.09
C MET A 29 -0.70 -10.40 -0.56
N LEU A 30 -1.90 -10.75 -1.00
CA LEU A 30 -3.15 -10.14 -0.58
C LEU A 30 -3.98 -11.15 0.21
N ARG A 31 -4.84 -10.66 1.07
CA ARG A 31 -5.86 -11.46 1.75
C ARG A 31 -7.23 -10.95 1.38
N GLY A 32 -8.10 -11.87 0.98
CA GLY A 32 -9.51 -11.62 0.76
C GLY A 32 -10.35 -12.23 1.87
N LEU A 33 -11.46 -11.57 2.20
CA LEU A 33 -12.44 -12.02 3.16
C LEU A 33 -13.84 -11.93 2.56
N ASP A 34 -14.61 -13.00 2.69
CA ASP A 34 -16.05 -12.97 2.49
C ASP A 34 -16.70 -12.74 3.87
N LYS A 35 -17.23 -11.56 4.09
CA LYS A 35 -17.80 -11.15 5.39
C LYS A 35 -19.11 -11.88 5.72
N VAL A 36 -19.76 -12.50 4.74
CA VAL A 36 -21.02 -13.20 4.94
C VAL A 36 -20.79 -14.57 5.55
N ASN A 37 -19.77 -15.30 5.10
CA ASN A 37 -19.50 -16.67 5.56
C ASN A 37 -18.18 -16.82 6.33
N GLY A 38 -17.38 -15.75 6.43
CA GLY A 38 -16.11 -15.75 7.15
C GLY A 38 -14.96 -16.44 6.41
N GLN A 39 -15.13 -16.83 5.16
CA GLN A 39 -14.07 -17.45 4.38
C GLN A 39 -12.97 -16.43 4.06
N THR A 40 -11.72 -16.86 4.19
CA THR A 40 -10.55 -16.07 3.80
C THR A 40 -9.75 -16.80 2.74
N VAL A 41 -9.07 -16.06 1.90
CA VAL A 41 -8.16 -16.58 0.89
C VAL A 41 -6.95 -15.66 0.79
N ASP A 42 -5.77 -16.27 0.71
CA ASP A 42 -4.54 -15.56 0.42
C ASP A 42 -4.19 -15.77 -1.05
N VAL A 43 -3.91 -14.69 -1.75
CA VAL A 43 -3.56 -14.73 -3.16
C VAL A 43 -2.25 -13.98 -3.38
N GLU A 44 -1.39 -14.58 -4.18
CA GLU A 44 -0.15 -13.97 -4.63
C GLU A 44 -0.33 -13.50 -6.07
N LEU A 45 0.05 -12.27 -6.34
CA LEU A 45 0.02 -11.76 -7.70
C LEU A 45 1.25 -10.89 -7.99
N LYS A 46 1.68 -10.96 -9.24
CA LYS A 46 2.77 -10.14 -9.75
C LYS A 46 2.24 -8.77 -10.14
N THR A 47 3.13 -7.79 -10.11
CA THR A 47 2.83 -6.45 -10.62
C THR A 47 2.36 -6.53 -12.06
N GLY A 48 1.22 -5.90 -12.35
CA GLY A 48 0.55 -5.94 -13.64
C GLY A 48 -0.46 -7.06 -13.82
N GLU A 49 -0.56 -8.00 -12.88
CA GLU A 49 -1.56 -9.06 -12.94
C GLU A 49 -2.89 -8.62 -12.35
N THR A 50 -3.96 -9.23 -12.85
CA THR A 50 -5.29 -9.18 -12.28
C THR A 50 -5.72 -10.58 -11.88
N VAL A 51 -6.24 -10.74 -10.68
CA VAL A 51 -6.66 -12.02 -10.14
C VAL A 51 -8.08 -11.91 -9.59
N ALA A 52 -8.83 -12.99 -9.70
CA ALA A 52 -10.14 -13.09 -9.07
C ALA A 52 -9.98 -13.41 -7.58
N VAL A 53 -10.63 -12.62 -6.73
CA VAL A 53 -10.72 -12.83 -5.28
C VAL A 53 -12.20 -12.84 -4.92
N PHE A 54 -12.77 -14.02 -4.72
CA PHE A 54 -14.22 -14.20 -4.62
C PHE A 54 -14.94 -13.60 -5.83
N GLY A 55 -15.89 -12.72 -5.63
CA GLY A 55 -16.60 -12.02 -6.70
C GLY A 55 -15.94 -10.72 -7.17
N LEU A 56 -14.67 -10.51 -6.84
CA LEU A 56 -13.93 -9.31 -7.20
C LEU A 56 -12.79 -9.63 -8.17
N ASP A 57 -12.49 -8.69 -9.06
CA ASP A 57 -11.26 -8.68 -9.84
C ASP A 57 -10.31 -7.66 -9.24
N VAL A 58 -9.10 -8.08 -8.91
CA VAL A 58 -8.10 -7.28 -8.21
C VAL A 58 -6.84 -7.19 -9.06
N ALA A 59 -6.47 -5.97 -9.43
CA ALA A 59 -5.26 -5.69 -10.18
C ALA A 59 -4.20 -5.07 -9.28
N LEU A 60 -2.97 -5.55 -9.37
CA LEU A 60 -1.82 -4.99 -8.68
C LEU A 60 -1.03 -4.09 -9.62
N GLY A 61 -0.97 -2.79 -9.31
CA GLY A 61 -0.18 -1.83 -10.07
C GLY A 61 1.27 -1.72 -9.59
N ASP A 62 1.49 -1.83 -8.28
CA ASP A 62 2.81 -1.76 -7.67
C ASP A 62 2.73 -2.28 -6.24
N CYS A 63 3.83 -2.77 -5.70
CA CYS A 63 3.97 -3.04 -4.28
C CYS A 63 5.34 -2.56 -3.82
N ARG A 64 5.35 -1.63 -2.88
CA ARG A 64 6.57 -1.01 -2.34
C ARG A 64 6.77 -1.40 -0.89
N PHE A 65 8.02 -1.63 -0.54
CA PHE A 65 8.41 -1.99 0.82
C PHE A 65 9.59 -1.14 1.28
N PRO A 66 9.75 -0.92 2.60
CA PRO A 66 10.90 -0.21 3.13
C PRO A 66 12.21 -0.95 2.85
N VAL A 67 13.19 -0.26 2.30
CA VAL A 67 14.49 -0.87 1.94
C VAL A 67 15.21 -1.42 3.17
N ASP A 68 15.15 -0.69 4.28
CA ASP A 68 15.85 -1.05 5.52
C ASP A 68 15.09 -2.09 6.36
N ASN A 69 13.81 -2.32 6.05
CA ASN A 69 12.99 -3.29 6.76
C ASN A 69 11.93 -3.87 5.81
N PRO A 70 12.32 -4.81 4.93
CA PRO A 70 11.44 -5.31 3.86
C PRO A 70 10.16 -5.97 4.34
N THR A 71 10.12 -6.45 5.58
CA THR A 71 8.93 -7.08 6.17
C THR A 71 8.20 -6.16 7.15
N GLY A 72 8.67 -4.93 7.33
CA GLY A 72 8.09 -3.98 8.31
C GLY A 72 6.79 -3.36 7.84
N ASP A 73 6.61 -3.19 6.55
CA ASP A 73 5.38 -2.65 5.96
C ASP A 73 5.30 -3.00 4.47
N ALA A 74 4.15 -2.76 3.89
CA ALA A 74 3.92 -2.88 2.45
C ALA A 74 2.90 -1.85 1.99
N PHE A 75 3.18 -1.25 0.84
CA PHE A 75 2.33 -0.27 0.18
C PHE A 75 1.94 -0.85 -1.19
N ALA A 76 0.70 -1.27 -1.34
CA ALA A 76 0.21 -1.88 -2.57
C ALA A 76 -0.77 -0.95 -3.28
N TYR A 77 -0.52 -0.70 -4.55
CA TYR A 77 -1.47 0.01 -5.39
C TYR A 77 -2.42 -0.99 -6.02
N LEU A 78 -3.67 -0.93 -5.63
CA LEU A 78 -4.71 -1.85 -6.07
C LEU A 78 -5.81 -1.12 -6.82
N THR A 79 -6.29 -1.76 -7.87
CA THR A 79 -7.54 -1.41 -8.53
C THR A 79 -8.48 -2.59 -8.42
N ILE A 80 -9.70 -2.37 -7.96
CA ILE A 80 -10.65 -3.44 -7.65
C ILE A 80 -11.98 -3.15 -8.34
N TRP A 81 -12.54 -4.16 -9.01
CA TRP A 81 -13.84 -4.16 -9.63
C TRP A 81 -14.68 -5.31 -9.11
N GLU A 82 -15.99 -5.21 -9.18
CA GLU A 82 -16.81 -6.42 -9.19
C GLU A 82 -16.57 -7.18 -10.48
N SER A 83 -16.46 -8.50 -10.39
CA SER A 83 -16.23 -9.34 -11.57
C SER A 83 -17.30 -9.12 -12.63
N GLY A 84 -16.86 -8.82 -13.84
CA GLY A 84 -17.73 -8.55 -14.98
C GLY A 84 -18.30 -7.14 -15.07
N LYS A 85 -17.91 -6.24 -14.15
CA LYS A 85 -18.35 -4.83 -14.17
C LYS A 85 -17.17 -3.89 -14.46
N ALA A 86 -17.48 -2.77 -15.14
CA ALA A 86 -16.47 -1.80 -15.53
C ALA A 86 -16.17 -0.76 -14.45
N ASP A 87 -17.09 -0.53 -13.51
CA ASP A 87 -16.92 0.49 -12.49
C ASP A 87 -15.91 0.05 -11.44
N GLN A 88 -14.94 0.92 -11.16
CA GLN A 88 -13.95 0.68 -10.11
C GLN A 88 -14.59 0.85 -8.73
N LEU A 89 -14.44 -0.15 -7.88
CA LEU A 89 -14.83 -0.06 -6.48
C LEU A 89 -13.74 0.57 -5.62
N PHE A 90 -12.50 0.41 -6.03
CA PHE A 90 -11.33 0.93 -5.34
C PHE A 90 -10.21 1.19 -6.35
N ASP A 91 -9.46 2.27 -6.14
CA ASP A 91 -8.27 2.61 -6.92
C ASP A 91 -7.34 3.45 -6.06
N GLY A 92 -6.31 2.84 -5.51
CA GLY A 92 -5.42 3.54 -4.60
C GLY A 92 -4.40 2.66 -3.90
N TRP A 93 -3.67 3.28 -2.99
CA TRP A 93 -2.66 2.63 -2.17
C TRP A 93 -3.28 2.07 -0.88
N MET A 94 -3.00 0.81 -0.60
CA MET A 94 -3.27 0.18 0.68
C MET A 94 -1.97 0.01 1.46
N ILE A 95 -2.06 0.15 2.79
CA ILE A 95 -0.93 0.08 3.71
C ILE A 95 -1.13 -1.13 4.63
N ALA A 96 -0.17 -2.07 4.62
CA ALA A 96 -0.32 -3.33 5.35
C ALA A 96 -0.45 -3.15 6.86
N THR A 97 0.32 -2.23 7.45
CA THR A 97 0.26 -1.96 8.90
C THR A 97 -0.89 -1.07 9.32
N SER A 98 -1.57 -0.45 8.37
CA SER A 98 -2.67 0.49 8.64
C SER A 98 -3.79 0.32 7.62
N PRO A 99 -4.41 -0.86 7.56
CA PRO A 99 -5.37 -1.18 6.50
C PRO A 99 -6.62 -0.29 6.53
N ALA A 100 -6.96 0.30 7.67
CA ALA A 100 -8.12 1.18 7.79
C ALA A 100 -7.90 2.59 7.20
N LEU A 101 -6.67 2.99 6.89
CA LEU A 101 -6.39 4.31 6.34
C LEU A 101 -6.93 4.49 4.93
N ASN A 102 -6.92 3.43 4.14
CA ASN A 102 -7.49 3.41 2.79
C ASN A 102 -7.96 2.00 2.50
N ALA A 103 -9.25 1.75 2.67
CA ALA A 103 -9.83 0.42 2.62
C ALA A 103 -10.90 0.33 1.54
N LEU A 104 -11.07 -0.88 1.01
CA LEU A 104 -12.21 -1.19 0.16
C LEU A 104 -13.50 -1.07 0.97
N ASP A 105 -14.45 -0.31 0.47
CA ASP A 105 -15.80 -0.23 1.01
C ASP A 105 -16.72 -1.12 0.17
N HIS A 106 -17.03 -2.29 0.69
CA HIS A 106 -17.91 -3.26 0.03
C HIS A 106 -18.75 -3.99 1.09
N ALA A 107 -20.01 -4.23 0.77
CA ALA A 107 -20.93 -4.85 1.72
C ALA A 107 -20.56 -6.29 2.08
N ARG A 108 -19.97 -7.02 1.14
CA ARG A 108 -19.70 -8.45 1.30
C ARG A 108 -18.21 -8.80 1.39
N TYR A 109 -17.37 -8.17 0.59
CA TYR A 109 -15.97 -8.56 0.46
C TYR A 109 -15.05 -7.52 1.04
N ASP A 110 -13.93 -8.00 1.56
CA ASP A 110 -12.79 -7.18 1.92
C ASP A 110 -11.52 -7.74 1.31
N VAL A 111 -10.58 -6.85 0.97
CA VAL A 111 -9.28 -7.21 0.42
C VAL A 111 -8.26 -6.25 1.00
N TRP A 112 -7.14 -6.78 1.46
CA TRP A 112 -6.02 -5.94 1.91
C TRP A 112 -4.69 -6.59 1.60
N VAL A 113 -3.63 -5.77 1.62
CA VAL A 113 -2.27 -6.25 1.42
C VAL A 113 -1.70 -6.80 2.73
N ILE A 114 -1.05 -7.96 2.66
CA ILE A 114 -0.32 -8.57 3.78
C ILE A 114 1.14 -8.13 3.72
N ARG A 115 1.77 -8.29 2.57
CA ARG A 115 3.18 -7.96 2.32
C ARG A 115 3.47 -7.85 0.83
N CYS A 116 4.54 -7.16 0.50
CA CYS A 116 5.13 -7.30 -0.83
C CYS A 116 5.90 -8.62 -0.93
N ILE A 117 5.97 -9.16 -2.14
CA ILE A 117 6.96 -10.16 -2.46
C ILE A 117 8.28 -9.44 -2.61
N THR A 118 9.29 -9.89 -1.89
CA THR A 118 10.64 -9.33 -1.96
C THR A 118 11.49 -10.20 -2.85
N PRO A 119 12.50 -9.62 -3.53
CA PRO A 119 13.47 -10.43 -4.25
C PRO A 119 14.08 -11.46 -3.31
N ALA A 120 14.23 -12.70 -3.78
CA ALA A 120 14.88 -13.73 -3.00
C ALA A 120 16.29 -13.27 -2.63
N ALA A 121 16.58 -13.24 -1.32
CA ALA A 121 17.94 -13.07 -0.86
C ALA A 121 18.70 -14.37 -1.19
N ASP A 122 19.65 -14.25 -2.09
CA ASP A 122 20.58 -15.33 -2.36
C ASP A 122 21.56 -15.49 -1.20
#